data_bdacd7243a4f9e66eb528289aa4d1a92
#
_entry.id   bdacd7243a4f9e66eb528289aa4d1a92
#
_cell.length_a   1.000
_cell.length_b   1.000
_cell.length_c   1.000
_cell.angle_alpha   90.00
_cell.angle_beta   90.00
_cell.angle_gamma   90.00
#
_symmetry.space_group_name_H-M   'P 1'
#
loop_
_entity.id
_entity.type
_entity.pdbx_description
1 polymer ?
#
loop_
_entity_poly.entity_id
_entity_poly.type
_entity_poly.pdbx_seq_one_letter_code
_entity_poly.pdbx_strand_id
1 'polypeptide(L)'
;MADERQEALNKALKKIEKNFGKGSIMRMGDAVDTQISTIPSGSLALDDALGVGGFPKGRIVEIYGPESSGKTTVALHAVAEVQKRGGTAAYIDAENAMDPAYATNLGVDIDSLLLSQPDTGEEGLAIADALVSSGAIDLVVIDSVAALVPRAEIDGEMGDAHVGLQARMMSQALRKLSGSINKTKTIALFLSLIHI
;
A
#
# COMPACT_ATOMS: atom_id res chain seq x y z
N MET A 1 -42.42 20.91 5.37
CA MET A 1 -41.77 19.78 4.62
C MET A 1 -40.27 19.91 4.53
N ALA A 2 -39.65 21.03 4.07
CA ALA A 2 -38.16 21.15 4.02
C ALA A 2 -37.55 21.26 5.44
N ASP A 3 -38.16 22.03 6.34
CA ASP A 3 -37.72 22.20 7.73
C ASP A 3 -37.78 20.90 8.54
N GLU A 4 -38.84 20.14 8.41
CA GLU A 4 -39.03 18.86 9.12
C GLU A 4 -37.97 17.82 8.70
N ARG A 5 -37.61 17.80 7.39
CA ARG A 5 -36.55 16.93 6.89
C ARG A 5 -35.17 17.36 7.44
N GLN A 6 -34.93 18.66 7.55
CA GLN A 6 -33.66 19.18 8.09
C GLN A 6 -33.56 18.91 9.60
N GLU A 7 -34.62 19.04 10.34
CA GLU A 7 -34.65 18.67 11.77
C GLU A 7 -34.43 17.17 11.99
N ALA A 8 -35.07 16.32 11.19
CA ALA A 8 -34.87 14.88 11.25
C ALA A 8 -33.40 14.49 10.93
N LEU A 9 -32.82 15.13 9.93
CA LEU A 9 -31.38 14.93 9.59
C LEU A 9 -30.50 15.36 10.76
N ASN A 10 -30.71 16.53 11.33
CA ASN A 10 -29.90 17.03 12.45
C ASN A 10 -30.02 16.13 13.71
N LYS A 11 -31.20 15.57 13.97
CA LYS A 11 -31.39 14.58 15.04
C LYS A 11 -30.62 13.29 14.76
N ALA A 12 -30.64 12.81 13.51
CA ALA A 12 -29.88 11.62 13.10
C ALA A 12 -28.36 11.83 13.22
N LEU A 13 -27.83 12.99 12.78
CA LEU A 13 -26.42 13.34 12.90
C LEU A 13 -25.96 13.35 14.36
N LYS A 14 -26.73 14.02 15.26
CA LYS A 14 -26.44 14.03 16.70
C LYS A 14 -26.46 12.64 17.33
N LYS A 15 -27.35 11.75 16.87
CA LYS A 15 -27.41 10.36 17.35
C LYS A 15 -26.21 9.55 16.89
N ILE A 16 -25.77 9.75 15.65
CA ILE A 16 -24.57 9.10 15.09
C ILE A 16 -23.34 9.55 15.89
N GLU A 17 -23.13 10.84 16.07
CA GLU A 17 -22.01 11.37 16.85
C GLU A 17 -21.99 10.87 18.30
N LYS A 18 -23.17 10.73 18.92
CA LYS A 18 -23.30 10.18 20.28
C LYS A 18 -22.90 8.71 20.35
N ASN A 19 -23.25 7.92 19.34
CA ASN A 19 -23.02 6.47 19.34
C ASN A 19 -21.64 6.08 18.85
N PHE A 20 -21.05 6.83 17.92
CA PHE A 20 -19.81 6.48 17.21
C PHE A 20 -18.67 7.48 17.44
N GLY A 21 -18.92 8.58 18.16
CA GLY A 21 -17.93 9.61 18.45
C GLY A 21 -17.99 10.80 17.48
N LYS A 22 -17.38 11.93 17.89
CA LYS A 22 -17.26 13.13 17.04
C LYS A 22 -16.42 12.80 15.81
N GLY A 23 -16.87 13.27 14.63
CA GLY A 23 -16.18 13.03 13.36
C GLY A 23 -16.54 11.72 12.67
N SER A 24 -17.45 10.90 13.26
CA SER A 24 -17.96 9.68 12.62
C SER A 24 -18.79 9.97 11.35
N ILE A 25 -19.32 11.16 11.25
CA ILE A 25 -19.98 11.70 10.06
C ILE A 25 -19.66 13.19 9.93
N MET A 26 -19.36 13.64 8.72
CA MET A 26 -19.08 15.04 8.43
C MET A 26 -19.60 15.40 7.04
N ARG A 27 -19.87 16.67 6.81
CA ARG A 27 -20.13 17.15 5.45
C ARG A 27 -18.80 17.32 4.72
N MET A 28 -18.71 16.89 3.48
CA MET A 28 -17.48 16.95 2.71
C MET A 28 -16.94 18.38 2.55
N GLY A 29 -17.82 19.38 2.52
CA GLY A 29 -17.46 20.80 2.51
C GLY A 29 -16.91 21.34 3.84
N ASP A 30 -17.17 20.64 4.95
CA ASP A 30 -16.66 21.01 6.27
C ASP A 30 -15.35 20.31 6.60
N ALA A 31 -14.86 19.42 5.71
CA ALA A 31 -13.59 18.72 5.85
C ALA A 31 -12.45 19.73 5.72
N VAL A 32 -11.94 20.15 6.86
CA VAL A 32 -10.76 21.00 6.97
C VAL A 32 -9.54 20.16 6.60
N ASP A 33 -8.76 20.66 5.66
CA ASP A 33 -7.47 20.15 5.20
C ASP A 33 -7.53 18.90 4.31
N THR A 34 -7.72 19.15 3.02
CA THR A 34 -7.62 18.14 1.94
C THR A 34 -6.21 17.99 1.40
N GLN A 35 -5.18 18.58 2.03
CA GLN A 35 -3.81 18.39 1.56
C GLN A 35 -3.36 16.96 1.82
N ILE A 36 -3.28 16.18 0.74
CA ILE A 36 -2.76 14.82 0.77
C ILE A 36 -1.24 14.92 0.87
N SER A 37 -0.67 14.45 1.99
CA SER A 37 0.78 14.32 2.12
C SER A 37 1.27 13.22 1.18
N THR A 38 2.34 13.49 0.44
CA THR A 38 2.88 12.59 -0.59
C THR A 38 4.37 12.34 -0.41
N ILE A 39 4.86 11.30 -1.06
CA ILE A 39 6.28 11.04 -1.29
C ILE A 39 6.48 11.05 -2.81
N PRO A 40 7.40 11.86 -3.35
CA PRO A 40 7.68 11.85 -4.78
C PRO A 40 8.08 10.47 -5.29
N SER A 41 7.72 10.20 -6.53
CA SER A 41 8.08 8.95 -7.20
C SER A 41 9.52 8.89 -7.69
N GLY A 42 10.23 10.04 -7.67
CA GLY A 42 11.53 10.21 -8.32
C GLY A 42 11.44 10.63 -9.80
N SER A 43 10.24 10.73 -10.34
CA SER A 43 9.96 11.20 -11.70
C SER A 43 9.00 12.39 -11.68
N LEU A 44 9.47 13.57 -12.09
CA LEU A 44 8.64 14.78 -12.16
C LEU A 44 7.40 14.60 -13.03
N ALA A 45 7.54 13.88 -14.15
CA ALA A 45 6.42 13.63 -15.05
C ALA A 45 5.36 12.72 -14.42
N LEU A 46 5.77 11.71 -13.64
CA LEU A 46 4.84 10.84 -12.92
C LEU A 46 4.17 11.59 -11.78
N ASP A 47 4.92 12.39 -11.04
CA ASP A 47 4.40 13.19 -9.92
C ASP A 47 3.34 14.22 -10.40
N ASP A 48 3.58 14.85 -11.55
CA ASP A 48 2.61 15.74 -12.20
C ASP A 48 1.37 14.98 -12.67
N ALA A 49 1.54 13.83 -13.32
CA ALA A 49 0.45 12.99 -13.80
C ALA A 49 -0.43 12.44 -12.67
N LEU A 50 0.13 12.20 -11.49
CA LEU A 50 -0.62 11.80 -10.30
C LEU A 50 -1.49 12.93 -9.72
N GLY A 51 -1.22 14.18 -10.10
CA GLY A 51 -2.01 15.36 -9.73
C GLY A 51 -1.85 15.81 -8.27
N VAL A 52 -1.15 15.05 -7.44
CA VAL A 52 -0.90 15.34 -6.01
C VAL A 52 0.58 15.46 -5.68
N GLY A 53 1.46 15.36 -6.69
CA GLY A 53 2.89 15.53 -6.53
C GLY A 53 3.64 14.34 -5.97
N GLY A 54 3.12 13.12 -6.16
CA GLY A 54 3.77 11.88 -5.75
C GLY A 54 2.81 10.83 -5.23
N PHE A 55 3.34 9.77 -4.62
CA PHE A 55 2.55 8.69 -4.01
C PHE A 55 1.88 9.16 -2.71
N PRO A 56 0.55 9.01 -2.57
CA PRO A 56 -0.18 9.52 -1.41
C PRO A 56 0.09 8.68 -0.17
N LYS A 57 0.47 9.32 0.94
CA LYS A 57 0.64 8.66 2.24
C LYS A 57 -0.68 8.11 2.77
N GLY A 58 -0.61 6.96 3.43
CA GLY A 58 -1.78 6.30 4.00
C GLY A 58 -2.67 5.64 2.95
N ARG A 59 -2.11 5.25 1.81
CA ARG A 59 -2.82 4.61 0.70
C ARG A 59 -2.09 3.36 0.21
N ILE A 60 -2.89 2.46 -0.35
CA ILE A 60 -2.41 1.37 -1.19
C ILE A 60 -2.28 1.91 -2.59
N VAL A 61 -1.13 1.69 -3.20
CA VAL A 61 -0.82 2.07 -4.58
C VAL A 61 -0.46 0.81 -5.35
N GLU A 62 -1.00 0.65 -6.53
CA GLU A 62 -0.65 -0.43 -7.45
C GLU A 62 0.10 0.14 -8.65
N ILE A 63 1.21 -0.50 -9.02
CA ILE A 63 1.89 -0.28 -10.29
C ILE A 63 1.80 -1.60 -11.07
N TYR A 64 1.07 -1.60 -12.17
CA TYR A 64 0.88 -2.78 -12.98
C TYR A 64 1.35 -2.57 -14.43
N GLY A 65 1.73 -3.65 -15.09
CA GLY A 65 2.19 -3.63 -16.47
C GLY A 65 3.00 -4.88 -16.81
N PRO A 66 3.33 -5.08 -18.09
CA PRO A 66 4.09 -6.24 -18.54
C PRO A 66 5.47 -6.33 -17.89
N GLU A 67 6.10 -7.48 -17.99
CA GLU A 67 7.49 -7.67 -17.58
C GLU A 67 8.40 -6.65 -18.26
N SER A 68 9.51 -6.30 -17.58
CA SER A 68 10.52 -5.34 -18.08
C SER A 68 9.97 -3.94 -18.40
N SER A 69 8.78 -3.56 -17.89
CA SER A 69 8.19 -2.23 -18.10
C SER A 69 8.70 -1.15 -17.15
N GLY A 70 9.61 -1.49 -16.23
CA GLY A 70 10.20 -0.53 -15.28
C GLY A 70 9.48 -0.39 -13.95
N LYS A 71 8.55 -1.29 -13.61
CA LYS A 71 7.82 -1.27 -12.32
C LYS A 71 8.76 -1.25 -11.13
N THR A 72 9.70 -2.20 -11.07
CA THR A 72 10.74 -2.30 -10.03
C THR A 72 11.60 -1.05 -9.98
N THR A 73 11.96 -0.46 -11.13
CA THR A 73 12.73 0.80 -11.21
C THR A 73 11.97 1.93 -10.52
N VAL A 74 10.69 2.10 -10.79
CA VAL A 74 9.85 3.14 -10.16
C VAL A 74 9.74 2.89 -8.64
N ALA A 75 9.57 1.64 -8.22
CA ALA A 75 9.49 1.28 -6.81
C ALA A 75 10.81 1.59 -6.08
N LEU A 76 11.98 1.27 -6.67
CA LEU A 76 13.29 1.59 -6.08
C LEU A 76 13.53 3.10 -6.00
N HIS A 77 13.11 3.89 -6.99
CA HIS A 77 13.13 5.34 -6.89
C HIS A 77 12.27 5.85 -5.74
N ALA A 78 11.08 5.30 -5.54
CA ALA A 78 10.23 5.64 -4.41
C ALA A 78 10.91 5.33 -3.07
N VAL A 79 11.59 4.18 -2.95
CA VAL A 79 12.42 3.82 -1.78
C VAL A 79 13.49 4.88 -1.55
N ALA A 80 14.27 5.22 -2.57
CA ALA A 80 15.31 6.24 -2.48
C ALA A 80 14.75 7.60 -2.03
N GLU A 81 13.59 8.00 -2.55
CA GLU A 81 12.94 9.26 -2.17
C GLU A 81 12.44 9.26 -0.72
N VAL A 82 11.99 8.12 -0.19
CA VAL A 82 11.67 7.95 1.23
C VAL A 82 12.93 8.14 2.09
N GLN A 83 14.00 7.42 1.76
CA GLN A 83 15.26 7.44 2.51
C GLN A 83 15.92 8.82 2.50
N LYS A 84 15.92 9.53 1.36
CA LYS A 84 16.41 10.93 1.25
C LYS A 84 15.71 11.90 2.21
N ARG A 85 14.49 11.57 2.62
CA ARG A 85 13.69 12.37 3.56
C ARG A 85 13.81 11.89 5.01
N GLY A 86 14.73 10.95 5.28
CA GLY A 86 14.91 10.35 6.58
C GLY A 86 13.82 9.36 6.98
N GLY A 87 13.00 8.91 6.01
CA GLY A 87 11.98 7.88 6.23
C GLY A 87 12.55 6.47 6.13
N THR A 88 11.79 5.49 6.61
CA THR A 88 12.13 4.07 6.59
C THR A 88 11.31 3.34 5.53
N ALA A 89 11.99 2.54 4.71
CA ALA A 89 11.38 1.72 3.68
C ALA A 89 11.65 0.22 3.92
N ALA A 90 10.65 -0.59 3.57
CA ALA A 90 10.78 -2.05 3.53
C ALA A 90 10.45 -2.57 2.13
N TYR A 91 11.10 -3.65 1.74
CA TYR A 91 10.92 -4.29 0.46
C TYR A 91 10.67 -5.79 0.66
N ILE A 92 9.53 -6.26 0.23
CA ILE A 92 9.15 -7.67 0.22
C ILE A 92 9.41 -8.19 -1.20
N ASP A 93 10.54 -8.85 -1.37
CA ASP A 93 11.01 -9.38 -2.66
C ASP A 93 10.56 -10.84 -2.80
N ALA A 94 9.33 -11.04 -3.24
CA ALA A 94 8.77 -12.37 -3.44
C ALA A 94 9.33 -13.07 -4.70
N GLU A 95 9.97 -12.33 -5.60
CA GLU A 95 10.62 -12.89 -6.79
C GLU A 95 12.08 -13.33 -6.53
N ASN A 96 12.65 -12.96 -5.37
CA ASN A 96 14.06 -13.17 -5.05
C ASN A 96 15.01 -12.61 -6.12
N ALA A 97 14.66 -11.46 -6.69
CA ALA A 97 15.32 -10.87 -7.85
C ALA A 97 15.96 -9.50 -7.55
N MET A 98 16.02 -9.08 -6.29
CA MET A 98 16.62 -7.81 -5.90
C MET A 98 18.11 -7.78 -6.24
N ASP A 99 18.50 -6.83 -7.08
CA ASP A 99 19.90 -6.52 -7.37
C ASP A 99 20.36 -5.30 -6.54
N PRO A 100 21.22 -5.53 -5.53
CA PRO A 100 21.73 -4.45 -4.67
C PRO A 100 22.54 -3.40 -5.43
N ALA A 101 23.28 -3.79 -6.46
CA ALA A 101 24.06 -2.85 -7.26
C ALA A 101 23.15 -1.93 -8.08
N TYR A 102 22.10 -2.51 -8.67
CA TYR A 102 21.10 -1.74 -9.39
C TYR A 102 20.35 -0.78 -8.46
N ALA A 103 19.90 -1.26 -7.29
CA ALA A 103 19.23 -0.43 -6.29
C ALA A 103 20.11 0.75 -5.85
N THR A 104 21.39 0.51 -5.57
CA THR A 104 22.37 1.55 -5.21
C THR A 104 22.53 2.59 -6.33
N ASN A 105 22.59 2.15 -7.58
CA ASN A 105 22.70 3.06 -8.73
C ASN A 105 21.46 3.96 -8.89
N LEU A 106 20.30 3.52 -8.42
CA LEU A 106 19.07 4.32 -8.38
C LEU A 106 18.97 5.23 -7.14
N GLY A 107 19.97 5.19 -6.26
CA GLY A 107 20.07 6.04 -5.08
C GLY A 107 19.49 5.44 -3.80
N VAL A 108 19.24 4.13 -3.78
CA VAL A 108 18.82 3.41 -2.57
C VAL A 108 20.03 3.20 -1.66
N ASP A 109 19.85 3.56 -0.39
CA ASP A 109 20.76 3.14 0.68
C ASP A 109 20.38 1.72 1.10
N ILE A 110 21.17 0.75 0.62
CA ILE A 110 20.92 -0.68 0.86
C ILE A 110 21.17 -1.08 2.32
N ASP A 111 22.03 -0.36 3.03
CA ASP A 111 22.37 -0.68 4.42
C ASP A 111 21.19 -0.34 5.37
N SER A 112 20.35 0.60 4.99
CA SER A 112 19.16 1.00 5.74
C SER A 112 17.84 0.42 5.20
N LEU A 113 17.87 -0.28 4.06
CA LEU A 113 16.68 -0.91 3.48
C LEU A 113 16.33 -2.22 4.22
N LEU A 114 15.10 -2.32 4.72
CA LEU A 114 14.58 -3.58 5.26
C LEU A 114 14.17 -4.48 4.11
N LEU A 115 14.87 -5.59 3.92
CA LEU A 115 14.59 -6.58 2.86
C LEU A 115 14.03 -7.86 3.48
N SER A 116 12.96 -8.39 2.88
CA SER A 116 12.42 -9.73 3.19
C SER A 116 12.18 -10.49 1.91
N GLN A 117 12.56 -11.77 1.90
CA GLN A 117 12.35 -12.72 0.80
C GLN A 117 11.55 -13.91 1.33
N PRO A 118 10.22 -13.80 1.36
CA PRO A 118 9.35 -14.79 1.97
C PRO A 118 9.20 -16.04 1.08
N ASP A 119 9.04 -17.21 1.72
CA ASP A 119 8.79 -18.47 1.00
C ASP A 119 7.33 -18.62 0.55
N THR A 120 6.39 -17.93 1.19
CA THR A 120 4.95 -18.00 0.88
C THR A 120 4.31 -16.62 0.83
N GLY A 121 3.21 -16.52 0.08
CA GLY A 121 2.44 -15.28 0.00
C GLY A 121 1.87 -14.84 1.35
N GLU A 122 1.40 -15.80 2.18
CA GLU A 122 0.93 -15.52 3.53
C GLU A 122 2.02 -14.91 4.41
N GLU A 123 3.24 -15.43 4.32
CA GLU A 123 4.39 -14.93 5.08
C GLU A 123 4.73 -13.49 4.66
N GLY A 124 4.88 -13.24 3.36
CA GLY A 124 5.18 -11.90 2.84
C GLY A 124 4.14 -10.87 3.27
N LEU A 125 2.85 -11.21 3.16
CA LEU A 125 1.76 -10.32 3.55
C LEU A 125 1.67 -10.13 5.08
N ALA A 126 2.01 -11.16 5.87
CA ALA A 126 2.06 -11.06 7.33
C ALA A 126 3.23 -10.16 7.79
N ILE A 127 4.40 -10.27 7.16
CA ILE A 127 5.54 -9.39 7.40
C ILE A 127 5.18 -7.94 7.06
N ALA A 128 4.57 -7.70 5.89
CA ALA A 128 4.10 -6.38 5.49
C ALA A 128 3.11 -5.78 6.50
N ASP A 129 2.13 -6.58 6.97
CA ASP A 129 1.16 -6.14 7.98
C ASP A 129 1.82 -5.80 9.32
N ALA A 130 2.77 -6.60 9.77
CA ALA A 130 3.51 -6.34 11.01
C ALA A 130 4.31 -5.03 10.92
N LEU A 131 5.02 -4.81 9.81
CA LEU A 131 5.77 -3.60 9.55
C LEU A 131 4.88 -2.36 9.50
N VAL A 132 3.79 -2.41 8.74
CA VAL A 132 2.81 -1.31 8.66
C VAL A 132 2.19 -1.03 10.03
N SER A 133 1.77 -2.06 10.75
CA SER A 133 1.11 -1.92 12.06
C SER A 133 2.03 -1.35 13.13
N SER A 134 3.36 -1.47 12.97
CA SER A 134 4.34 -0.85 13.87
C SER A 134 4.29 0.68 13.84
N GLY A 135 3.84 1.28 12.73
CA GLY A 135 3.86 2.72 12.50
C GLY A 135 5.26 3.32 12.31
N ALA A 136 6.29 2.48 12.16
CA ALA A 136 7.68 2.89 12.07
C ALA A 136 8.19 2.97 10.62
N ILE A 137 7.38 2.59 9.62
CA ILE A 137 7.78 2.64 8.21
C ILE A 137 6.90 3.58 7.41
N ASP A 138 7.50 4.27 6.44
CA ASP A 138 6.83 5.18 5.52
C ASP A 138 6.38 4.50 4.24
N LEU A 139 7.12 3.49 3.78
CA LEU A 139 6.87 2.76 2.56
C LEU A 139 7.13 1.27 2.75
N VAL A 140 6.20 0.42 2.30
CA VAL A 140 6.44 -1.00 2.05
C VAL A 140 6.17 -1.29 0.58
N VAL A 141 7.14 -1.93 -0.10
CA VAL A 141 7.02 -2.42 -1.47
C VAL A 141 6.78 -3.91 -1.43
N ILE A 142 5.88 -4.42 -2.25
CA ILE A 142 5.64 -5.85 -2.49
C ILE A 142 5.90 -6.14 -3.98
N ASP A 143 6.99 -6.83 -4.26
CA ASP A 143 7.43 -7.16 -5.62
C ASP A 143 7.57 -8.68 -5.80
N SER A 144 6.74 -9.33 -6.52
CA SER A 144 5.47 -8.88 -7.10
C SER A 144 4.30 -9.71 -6.57
N VAL A 145 3.07 -9.21 -6.77
CA VAL A 145 1.86 -9.96 -6.38
C VAL A 145 1.78 -11.31 -7.06
N ALA A 146 2.25 -11.42 -8.31
CA ALA A 146 2.27 -12.67 -9.06
C ALA A 146 3.14 -13.75 -8.38
N ALA A 147 4.18 -13.36 -7.66
CA ALA A 147 5.09 -14.26 -6.95
C ALA A 147 4.61 -14.63 -5.53
N LEU A 148 3.54 -14.01 -5.04
CA LEU A 148 2.92 -14.37 -3.76
C LEU A 148 2.10 -15.65 -3.91
N VAL A 149 2.78 -16.79 -3.83
CA VAL A 149 2.16 -18.12 -3.96
C VAL A 149 1.57 -18.53 -2.61
N PRO A 150 0.28 -18.92 -2.54
CA PRO A 150 -0.32 -19.46 -1.33
C PRO A 150 0.38 -20.74 -0.87
N ARG A 151 0.56 -20.91 0.44
CA ARG A 151 1.19 -22.10 1.04
C ARG A 151 0.51 -23.39 0.57
N ALA A 152 -0.83 -23.42 0.53
CA ALA A 152 -1.57 -24.58 0.09
C ALA A 152 -1.31 -24.98 -1.37
N GLU A 153 -0.88 -24.04 -2.20
CA GLU A 153 -0.47 -24.31 -3.58
C GLU A 153 0.97 -24.87 -3.64
N ILE A 154 1.86 -24.40 -2.74
CA ILE A 154 3.23 -24.92 -2.63
C ILE A 154 3.23 -26.34 -2.10
N ASP A 155 2.39 -26.65 -1.10
CA ASP A 155 2.30 -27.95 -0.46
C ASP A 155 1.47 -28.97 -1.28
N GLY A 156 0.75 -28.53 -2.33
CA GLY A 156 -0.06 -29.34 -3.22
C GLY A 156 0.76 -30.13 -4.25
N GLU A 157 0.10 -31.08 -4.92
CA GLU A 157 0.71 -31.84 -6.02
C GLU A 157 0.56 -31.10 -7.36
N MET A 158 1.49 -31.39 -8.28
CA MET A 158 1.44 -30.83 -9.64
C MET A 158 0.13 -31.27 -10.33
N GLY A 159 -0.73 -30.28 -10.65
CA GLY A 159 -2.03 -30.51 -11.30
C GLY A 159 -3.22 -30.36 -10.39
N ASP A 160 -3.02 -30.11 -9.10
CA ASP A 160 -4.10 -29.78 -8.18
C ASP A 160 -4.79 -28.47 -8.56
N ALA A 161 -6.11 -28.44 -8.45
CA ALA A 161 -6.88 -27.23 -8.76
C ALA A 161 -6.93 -26.28 -7.55
N HIS A 162 -6.11 -25.23 -7.58
CA HIS A 162 -6.05 -24.19 -6.53
C HIS A 162 -6.78 -22.90 -6.93
N VAL A 163 -7.98 -23.03 -7.51
CA VAL A 163 -8.73 -21.90 -8.06
C VAL A 163 -9.00 -20.82 -7.01
N GLY A 164 -8.52 -19.61 -7.27
CA GLY A 164 -8.84 -18.41 -6.50
C GLY A 164 -8.19 -18.30 -5.13
N LEU A 165 -7.24 -19.17 -4.76
CA LEU A 165 -6.53 -19.08 -3.47
C LEU A 165 -5.76 -17.77 -3.35
N GLN A 166 -4.98 -17.40 -4.36
CA GLN A 166 -4.22 -16.14 -4.37
C GLN A 166 -5.14 -14.92 -4.27
N ALA A 167 -6.23 -14.87 -5.05
CA ALA A 167 -7.18 -13.77 -5.00
C ALA A 167 -7.85 -13.64 -3.62
N ARG A 168 -8.17 -14.77 -2.97
CA ARG A 168 -8.73 -14.80 -1.61
C ARG A 168 -7.73 -14.28 -0.59
N MET A 169 -6.49 -14.74 -0.66
CA MET A 169 -5.38 -14.29 0.21
C MET A 169 -5.15 -12.79 0.06
N MET A 170 -5.04 -12.28 -1.18
CA MET A 170 -4.87 -10.86 -1.47
C MET A 170 -6.05 -10.02 -0.96
N SER A 171 -7.28 -10.45 -1.23
CA SER A 171 -8.49 -9.77 -0.76
C SER A 171 -8.54 -9.67 0.77
N GLN A 172 -8.11 -10.70 1.49
CA GLN A 172 -8.04 -10.70 2.95
C GLN A 172 -6.95 -9.74 3.45
N ALA A 173 -5.76 -9.81 2.86
CA ALA A 173 -4.62 -8.97 3.24
C ALA A 173 -4.90 -7.48 2.98
N LEU A 174 -5.43 -7.13 1.82
CA LEU A 174 -5.74 -5.74 1.47
C LEU A 174 -6.79 -5.13 2.40
N ARG A 175 -7.82 -5.89 2.80
CA ARG A 175 -8.79 -5.42 3.81
C ARG A 175 -8.15 -5.15 5.16
N LYS A 176 -7.21 -6.01 5.59
CA LYS A 176 -6.49 -5.85 6.86
C LYS A 176 -5.54 -4.66 6.82
N LEU A 177 -4.70 -4.59 5.77
CA LEU A 177 -3.72 -3.53 5.57
C LEU A 177 -4.36 -2.15 5.43
N SER A 178 -5.48 -2.02 4.73
CA SER A 178 -6.15 -0.74 4.48
C SER A 178 -6.44 0.05 5.76
N GLY A 179 -6.90 -0.64 6.82
CA GLY A 179 -7.16 -0.01 8.12
C GLY A 179 -5.90 0.50 8.82
N SER A 180 -4.83 -0.28 8.78
CA SER A 180 -3.53 0.05 9.40
C SER A 180 -2.82 1.16 8.62
N ILE A 181 -2.74 1.04 7.30
CA ILE A 181 -2.08 1.99 6.39
C ILE A 181 -2.64 3.42 6.56
N ASN A 182 -3.96 3.57 6.63
CA ASN A 182 -4.57 4.89 6.82
C ASN A 182 -4.20 5.52 8.16
N LYS A 183 -4.07 4.72 9.23
CA LYS A 183 -3.70 5.19 10.57
C LYS A 183 -2.23 5.57 10.66
N THR A 184 -1.34 4.72 10.14
CA THR A 184 0.11 4.89 10.22
C THR A 184 0.66 5.86 9.17
N LYS A 185 -0.15 6.20 8.15
CA LYS A 185 0.26 7.01 7.00
C LYS A 185 1.36 6.36 6.15
N THR A 186 1.54 5.04 6.28
CA THR A 186 2.43 4.26 5.43
C THR A 186 1.89 4.19 3.99
N ILE A 187 2.76 4.13 3.00
CA ILE A 187 2.41 3.79 1.61
C ILE A 187 2.66 2.31 1.43
N ALA A 188 1.68 1.55 0.94
CA ALA A 188 1.89 0.18 0.49
C ALA A 188 1.85 0.15 -1.04
N LEU A 189 3.01 -0.16 -1.64
CA LEU A 189 3.20 -0.18 -3.08
C LEU A 189 3.25 -1.64 -3.56
N PHE A 190 2.25 -2.05 -4.32
CA PHE A 190 2.15 -3.37 -4.91
C PHE A 190 2.55 -3.33 -6.38
N LEU A 191 3.44 -4.23 -6.78
CA LEU A 191 3.81 -4.44 -8.18
C LEU A 191 3.08 -5.67 -8.73
N SER A 192 2.46 -5.53 -9.89
CA SER A 192 1.71 -6.63 -10.50
C SER A 192 1.89 -6.68 -12.02
N LEU A 193 1.64 -7.85 -12.63
CA LEU A 193 1.67 -8.00 -14.08
C LEU A 193 0.36 -7.53 -14.72
N ILE A 194 -0.73 -7.71 -14.02
CA ILE A 194 -2.08 -7.30 -14.42
C ILE A 194 -2.73 -6.56 -13.26
N HIS A 195 -3.76 -5.79 -13.53
CA HIS A 195 -4.53 -5.11 -12.49
C HIS A 195 -5.16 -6.15 -11.52
N ILE A 196 -5.00 -5.89 -10.20
CA ILE A 196 -5.46 -6.76 -9.11
C ILE A 196 -6.96 -6.52 -8.84
#